data_379fd1727026129dc875f6244fbf683d
#
_entry.id   379fd1727026129dc875f6244fbf683d
#
_cell.length_a   1.000
_cell.length_b   1.000
_cell.length_c   1.000
_cell.angle_alpha   90.00
_cell.angle_beta   90.00
_cell.angle_gamma   90.00
#
_symmetry.space_group_name_H-M   'P 1'
#
loop_
_entity.id
_entity.type
_entity.pdbx_description
1 polymer ?
#
loop_
_entity_poly.entity_id
_entity_poly.type
_entity_poly.pdbx_seq_one_letter_code
_entity_poly.pdbx_strand_id
1 'polypeptide(L)'
;MWTRRTPVVAASALATALACAAPQGPEPSPPPAPRAAAERAAVVRAAESLVGAPYRHGGATPRGFDCSGLVVYSFSRAGVRGLPRSAEHLELASAPVDLAEILPGDLLFFRIDGRKTSHVAIYVGERSFVHSPSRGKRVERIDFDHVYWGPRLAHAGRILD
;
A
#
# COMPACT_ATOMS: atom_id res chain seq x y z
N MET A 1 -80.27 32.76 -25.70
CA MET A 1 -79.45 32.94 -24.44
C MET A 1 -78.26 31.99 -24.50
N TRP A 2 -77.06 32.49 -24.85
CA TRP A 2 -75.84 31.70 -24.97
C TRP A 2 -74.89 32.14 -23.87
N THR A 3 -74.64 31.27 -22.93
CA THR A 3 -73.61 31.48 -21.86
C THR A 3 -72.28 30.93 -22.31
N ARG A 4 -71.32 31.81 -22.55
CA ARG A 4 -69.90 31.46 -22.83
C ARG A 4 -69.24 31.03 -21.55
N ARG A 5 -68.74 29.80 -21.51
CA ARG A 5 -67.85 29.32 -20.47
C ARG A 5 -66.38 29.64 -20.86
N THR A 6 -65.72 30.41 -20.07
CA THR A 6 -64.23 30.68 -20.16
C THR A 6 -63.45 29.50 -19.61
N PRO A 7 -62.36 29.01 -20.27
CA PRO A 7 -61.52 28.00 -19.69
C PRO A 7 -60.53 28.63 -18.71
N VAL A 8 -60.46 28.07 -17.51
CA VAL A 8 -59.45 28.37 -16.51
C VAL A 8 -58.15 27.64 -16.92
N VAL A 9 -57.13 28.39 -17.26
CA VAL A 9 -55.78 27.86 -17.53
C VAL A 9 -55.10 27.71 -16.20
N ALA A 10 -54.87 26.45 -15.76
CA ALA A 10 -54.06 26.15 -14.59
C ALA A 10 -52.60 26.24 -14.97
N ALA A 11 -51.91 27.24 -14.44
CA ALA A 11 -50.44 27.39 -14.56
C ALA A 11 -49.78 26.43 -13.57
N SER A 12 -49.20 25.32 -14.07
CA SER A 12 -48.35 24.44 -13.29
C SER A 12 -46.98 25.07 -13.12
N ALA A 13 -46.66 25.52 -11.90
CA ALA A 13 -45.33 25.98 -11.54
C ALA A 13 -44.42 24.76 -11.35
N LEU A 14 -43.48 24.54 -12.26
CA LEU A 14 -42.36 23.60 -12.08
C LEU A 14 -41.39 24.19 -11.05
N ALA A 15 -41.39 23.67 -9.84
CA ALA A 15 -40.37 23.96 -8.86
C ALA A 15 -39.12 23.13 -9.18
N THR A 16 -38.13 23.73 -9.80
CA THR A 16 -36.79 23.15 -9.96
C THR A 16 -36.07 23.14 -8.60
N ALA A 17 -36.06 21.98 -7.94
CA ALA A 17 -35.25 21.75 -6.76
C ALA A 17 -33.78 21.70 -7.18
N LEU A 18 -33.01 22.76 -6.86
CA LEU A 18 -31.55 22.79 -6.98
C LEU A 18 -30.99 21.91 -5.88
N ALA A 19 -30.67 20.63 -6.18
CA ALA A 19 -29.97 19.75 -5.27
C ALA A 19 -28.53 20.24 -5.14
N CYS A 20 -28.19 20.84 -3.99
CA CYS A 20 -26.82 21.09 -3.59
C CYS A 20 -26.12 19.73 -3.41
N ALA A 21 -25.32 19.32 -4.38
CA ALA A 21 -24.41 18.20 -4.23
C ALA A 21 -23.35 18.60 -3.21
N ALA A 22 -23.35 17.94 -2.04
CA ALA A 22 -22.26 18.07 -1.08
C ALA A 22 -20.97 17.55 -1.73
N PRO A 23 -19.79 18.19 -1.45
CA PRO A 23 -18.52 17.68 -1.93
C PRO A 23 -18.32 16.26 -1.39
N GLN A 24 -18.29 15.29 -2.29
CA GLN A 24 -17.95 13.92 -1.95
C GLN A 24 -16.44 13.92 -1.63
N GLY A 25 -16.08 13.48 -0.44
CA GLY A 25 -14.70 13.19 -0.09
C GLY A 25 -14.11 12.14 -1.06
N PRO A 26 -12.78 11.97 -1.09
CA PRO A 26 -12.18 10.96 -1.94
C PRO A 26 -12.83 9.59 -1.68
N GLU A 27 -13.34 8.98 -2.75
CA GLU A 27 -13.93 7.64 -2.64
C GLU A 27 -12.86 6.64 -2.20
N PRO A 28 -13.18 5.70 -1.28
CA PRO A 28 -12.24 4.66 -0.89
C PRO A 28 -11.84 3.84 -2.13
N SER A 29 -10.54 3.55 -2.23
CA SER A 29 -10.01 2.74 -3.33
C SER A 29 -10.72 1.39 -3.41
N PRO A 30 -11.07 0.88 -4.61
CA PRO A 30 -11.73 -0.41 -4.76
C PRO A 30 -10.87 -1.54 -4.16
N PRO A 31 -11.49 -2.59 -3.59
CA PRO A 31 -10.74 -3.73 -3.07
C PRO A 31 -9.94 -4.40 -4.19
N PRO A 32 -8.72 -4.89 -3.89
CA PRO A 32 -7.86 -5.52 -4.89
C PRO A 32 -8.54 -6.73 -5.52
N ALA A 33 -8.27 -6.97 -6.80
CA ALA A 33 -8.78 -8.14 -7.51
C ALA A 33 -8.45 -9.44 -6.74
N PRO A 34 -9.28 -10.48 -6.77
CA PRO A 34 -9.07 -11.73 -6.01
C PRO A 34 -7.67 -12.34 -6.20
N ARG A 35 -7.11 -12.23 -7.40
CA ARG A 35 -5.75 -12.68 -7.70
C ARG A 35 -4.69 -11.86 -6.95
N ALA A 36 -4.77 -10.55 -6.99
CA ALA A 36 -3.85 -9.67 -6.30
C ALA A 36 -3.89 -9.90 -4.78
N ALA A 37 -5.08 -10.09 -4.21
CA ALA A 37 -5.24 -10.43 -2.80
C ALA A 37 -4.53 -11.74 -2.43
N ALA A 38 -4.62 -12.77 -3.27
CA ALA A 38 -3.94 -14.05 -3.06
C ALA A 38 -2.40 -13.92 -3.18
N GLU A 39 -1.92 -13.15 -4.16
CA GLU A 39 -0.50 -12.86 -4.36
C GLU A 39 0.06 -12.06 -3.17
N ARG A 40 -0.65 -11.03 -2.70
CA ARG A 40 -0.29 -10.24 -1.50
C ARG A 40 -0.18 -11.13 -0.26
N ALA A 41 -1.16 -12.01 -0.02
CA ALA A 41 -1.12 -12.96 1.08
C ALA A 41 0.08 -13.93 0.97
N ALA A 42 0.45 -14.34 -0.24
CA ALA A 42 1.64 -15.17 -0.48
C ALA A 42 2.94 -14.41 -0.18
N VAL A 43 3.04 -13.13 -0.53
CA VAL A 43 4.18 -12.25 -0.17
C VAL A 43 4.33 -12.17 1.34
N VAL A 44 3.25 -11.90 2.06
CA VAL A 44 3.24 -11.79 3.53
C VAL A 44 3.71 -13.10 4.17
N ARG A 45 3.10 -14.23 3.80
CA ARG A 45 3.52 -15.55 4.32
C ARG A 45 4.99 -15.84 4.04
N ALA A 46 5.48 -15.51 2.85
CA ALA A 46 6.88 -15.69 2.50
C ALA A 46 7.79 -14.83 3.40
N ALA A 47 7.48 -13.55 3.58
CA ALA A 47 8.25 -12.64 4.42
C ALA A 47 8.29 -13.11 5.89
N GLU A 48 7.15 -13.48 6.46
CA GLU A 48 7.04 -13.95 7.84
C GLU A 48 7.81 -15.27 8.07
N SER A 49 7.80 -16.18 7.09
CA SER A 49 8.56 -17.44 7.18
C SER A 49 10.08 -17.24 7.21
N LEU A 50 10.56 -16.05 6.87
CA LEU A 50 11.99 -15.69 6.84
C LEU A 50 12.46 -14.96 8.10
N VAL A 51 11.56 -14.68 9.04
CA VAL A 51 11.93 -14.08 10.33
C VAL A 51 12.98 -14.98 11.02
N GLY A 52 14.05 -14.37 11.50
CA GLY A 52 15.20 -15.08 12.06
C GLY A 52 16.33 -15.40 11.07
N ALA A 53 16.09 -15.27 9.74
CA ALA A 53 17.17 -15.42 8.76
C ALA A 53 18.24 -14.35 8.94
N PRO A 54 19.55 -14.66 8.73
CA PRO A 54 20.61 -13.71 8.98
C PRO A 54 20.61 -12.57 7.95
N TYR A 55 21.02 -11.38 8.36
CA TYR A 55 21.36 -10.31 7.42
C TYR A 55 22.62 -10.66 6.63
N ARG A 56 22.57 -10.43 5.32
CA ARG A 56 23.73 -10.53 4.44
C ARG A 56 23.66 -9.43 3.37
N HIS A 57 24.69 -8.60 3.32
CA HIS A 57 24.79 -7.56 2.28
C HIS A 57 24.75 -8.20 0.87
N GLY A 58 23.89 -7.70 -0.03
CA GLY A 58 23.64 -8.27 -1.35
C GLY A 58 22.93 -9.63 -1.34
N GLY A 59 22.52 -10.14 -0.17
CA GLY A 59 21.86 -11.43 -0.02
C GLY A 59 20.39 -11.40 -0.45
N ALA A 60 19.94 -12.47 -1.12
CA ALA A 60 18.56 -12.65 -1.57
C ALA A 60 18.10 -14.12 -1.49
N THR A 61 18.62 -14.88 -0.53
CA THR A 61 18.30 -16.29 -0.32
C THR A 61 18.15 -16.58 1.17
N PRO A 62 17.55 -17.71 1.58
CA PRO A 62 17.42 -18.10 2.98
C PRO A 62 18.76 -18.17 3.75
N ARG A 63 19.89 -18.21 3.04
CA ARG A 63 21.24 -18.11 3.67
C ARG A 63 21.60 -16.69 4.11
N GLY A 64 20.80 -15.71 3.80
CA GLY A 64 20.92 -14.32 4.23
C GLY A 64 20.30 -13.34 3.25
N PHE A 65 19.75 -12.28 3.79
CA PHE A 65 19.06 -11.23 3.05
C PHE A 65 19.60 -9.84 3.41
N ASP A 66 19.68 -8.96 2.42
CA ASP A 66 19.56 -7.52 2.69
C ASP A 66 18.08 -7.08 2.58
N CYS A 67 17.79 -5.80 2.81
CA CYS A 67 16.42 -5.29 2.82
C CYS A 67 15.69 -5.52 1.49
N SER A 68 16.30 -5.14 0.37
CA SER A 68 15.71 -5.33 -0.97
C SER A 68 15.70 -6.80 -1.41
N GLY A 69 16.67 -7.59 -0.98
CA GLY A 69 16.71 -9.03 -1.26
C GLY A 69 15.59 -9.82 -0.60
N LEU A 70 15.23 -9.44 0.62
CA LEU A 70 14.06 -9.99 1.31
C LEU A 70 12.78 -9.70 0.51
N VAL A 71 12.61 -8.46 0.03
CA VAL A 71 11.45 -8.07 -0.82
C VAL A 71 11.43 -8.92 -2.09
N VAL A 72 12.50 -8.90 -2.88
CA VAL A 72 12.56 -9.63 -4.16
C VAL A 72 12.29 -11.12 -3.98
N TYR A 73 12.85 -11.72 -2.94
CA TYR A 73 12.62 -13.14 -2.65
C TYR A 73 11.16 -13.40 -2.27
N SER A 74 10.57 -12.61 -1.37
CA SER A 74 9.18 -12.80 -0.93
C SER A 74 8.19 -12.64 -2.08
N PHE A 75 8.38 -11.64 -2.94
CA PHE A 75 7.57 -11.46 -4.14
C PHE A 75 7.77 -12.57 -5.16
N SER A 76 8.99 -13.08 -5.35
CA SER A 76 9.24 -14.22 -6.23
C SER A 76 8.51 -15.49 -5.79
N ARG A 77 8.34 -15.69 -4.48
CA ARG A 77 7.55 -16.80 -3.91
C ARG A 77 6.05 -16.67 -4.19
N ALA A 78 5.58 -15.44 -4.40
CA ALA A 78 4.22 -15.14 -4.83
C ALA A 78 4.05 -15.16 -6.37
N GLY A 79 5.10 -15.49 -7.14
CA GLY A 79 5.06 -15.52 -8.60
C GLY A 79 5.46 -14.21 -9.28
N VAL A 80 5.73 -13.15 -8.53
CA VAL A 80 6.14 -11.83 -9.05
C VAL A 80 7.65 -11.80 -9.23
N ARG A 81 8.11 -11.56 -10.46
CA ARG A 81 9.53 -11.60 -10.85
C ARG A 81 9.97 -10.28 -11.46
N GLY A 82 11.29 -10.07 -11.54
CA GLY A 82 11.87 -8.92 -12.22
C GLY A 82 11.90 -7.65 -11.37
N LEU A 83 11.65 -7.72 -10.07
CA LEU A 83 11.77 -6.57 -9.18
C LEU A 83 13.22 -6.12 -9.02
N PRO A 84 13.47 -4.80 -8.93
CA PRO A 84 14.80 -4.24 -8.75
C PRO A 84 15.42 -4.59 -7.39
N ARG A 85 16.77 -4.55 -7.33
CA ARG A 85 17.58 -5.00 -6.19
C ARG A 85 18.08 -3.85 -5.30
N SER A 86 17.42 -2.70 -5.29
CA SER A 86 17.71 -1.62 -4.34
C SER A 86 16.41 -1.01 -3.81
N ALA A 87 16.43 -0.45 -2.59
CA ALA A 87 15.28 0.20 -1.99
C ALA A 87 14.79 1.38 -2.86
N GLU A 88 15.71 2.20 -3.36
CA GLU A 88 15.42 3.34 -4.22
C GLU A 88 14.72 2.94 -5.53
N HIS A 89 15.19 1.87 -6.20
CA HIS A 89 14.56 1.41 -7.43
C HIS A 89 13.24 0.66 -7.18
N LEU A 90 13.08 0.00 -6.03
CA LEU A 90 11.79 -0.57 -5.61
C LEU A 90 10.76 0.53 -5.37
N GLU A 91 11.17 1.67 -4.77
CA GLU A 91 10.34 2.85 -4.62
C GLU A 91 9.84 3.36 -5.97
N LEU A 92 10.75 3.54 -6.94
CA LEU A 92 10.42 4.00 -8.30
C LEU A 92 9.52 3.01 -9.07
N ALA A 93 9.60 1.72 -8.75
CA ALA A 93 8.81 0.67 -9.40
C ALA A 93 7.43 0.44 -8.74
N SER A 94 7.13 1.12 -7.65
CA SER A 94 5.88 0.98 -6.91
C SER A 94 4.96 2.18 -7.12
N ALA A 95 3.64 1.95 -7.14
CA ALA A 95 2.64 3.02 -7.09
C ALA A 95 2.60 3.59 -5.66
N PRO A 96 2.65 4.93 -5.46
CA PRO A 96 2.52 5.53 -4.14
C PRO A 96 1.19 5.17 -3.47
N VAL A 97 1.22 4.89 -2.17
CA VAL A 97 0.03 4.55 -1.36
C VAL A 97 0.02 5.42 -0.11
N ASP A 98 -1.15 5.97 0.24
CA ASP A 98 -1.34 6.63 1.53
C ASP A 98 -1.18 5.60 2.67
N LEU A 99 -0.52 6.01 3.77
CA LEU A 99 -0.35 5.15 4.94
C LEU A 99 -1.68 4.74 5.60
N ALA A 100 -2.75 5.50 5.37
CA ALA A 100 -4.10 5.14 5.81
C ALA A 100 -4.74 4.03 4.95
N GLU A 101 -4.23 3.80 3.73
CA GLU A 101 -4.77 2.84 2.75
C GLU A 101 -3.84 1.65 2.48
N ILE A 102 -2.77 1.51 3.28
CA ILE A 102 -1.84 0.39 3.11
C ILE A 102 -2.52 -0.95 3.35
N LEU A 103 -2.16 -1.91 2.53
CA LEU A 103 -2.63 -3.29 2.62
C LEU A 103 -1.44 -4.24 2.84
N PRO A 104 -1.63 -5.38 3.54
CA PRO A 104 -0.57 -6.38 3.69
C PRO A 104 0.04 -6.76 2.34
N GLY A 105 1.36 -6.77 2.25
CA GLY A 105 2.13 -6.94 1.01
C GLY A 105 2.56 -5.63 0.33
N ASP A 106 2.14 -4.46 0.80
CA ASP A 106 2.71 -3.18 0.37
C ASP A 106 4.13 -3.01 0.90
N LEU A 107 4.91 -2.18 0.23
CA LEU A 107 6.27 -1.84 0.63
C LEU A 107 6.27 -0.57 1.48
N LEU A 108 7.11 -0.56 2.50
CA LEU A 108 7.36 0.60 3.33
C LEU A 108 8.78 1.09 3.08
N PHE A 109 8.93 2.38 2.81
CA PHE A 109 10.21 3.01 2.48
C PHE A 109 10.67 3.92 3.60
N PHE A 110 11.94 3.78 3.96
CA PHE A 110 12.54 4.50 5.08
C PHE A 110 13.74 5.34 4.62
N ARG A 111 13.87 6.52 5.23
CA ARG A 111 15.00 7.44 5.04
C ARG A 111 15.85 7.46 6.32
N ILE A 112 16.91 6.68 6.35
CA ILE A 112 17.75 6.55 7.56
C ILE A 112 18.58 7.81 7.78
N ASP A 113 19.11 8.40 6.71
CA ASP A 113 19.91 9.63 6.74
C ASP A 113 19.08 10.90 6.46
N GLY A 114 17.76 10.78 6.32
CA GLY A 114 16.81 11.87 6.06
C GLY A 114 16.79 12.42 4.63
N ARG A 115 17.63 11.90 3.72
CA ARG A 115 17.78 12.42 2.35
C ARG A 115 16.99 11.62 1.33
N LYS A 116 17.37 10.38 1.10
CA LYS A 116 16.76 9.49 0.12
C LYS A 116 16.40 8.14 0.74
N THR A 117 15.55 7.40 0.03
CA THR A 117 15.19 6.05 0.44
C THR A 117 16.42 5.16 0.49
N SER A 118 16.72 4.66 1.67
CA SER A 118 17.90 3.83 1.96
C SER A 118 17.54 2.46 2.54
N HIS A 119 16.24 2.25 2.87
CA HIS A 119 15.76 0.99 3.40
C HIS A 119 14.32 0.70 2.99
N VAL A 120 13.97 -0.58 2.89
CA VAL A 120 12.64 -1.06 2.51
C VAL A 120 12.21 -2.23 3.39
N ALA A 121 10.92 -2.31 3.68
CA ALA A 121 10.27 -3.38 4.41
C ALA A 121 8.98 -3.83 3.72
N ILE A 122 8.41 -4.96 4.14
CA ILE A 122 7.12 -5.48 3.68
C ILE A 122 6.11 -5.28 4.82
N TYR A 123 5.03 -4.55 4.55
CA TYR A 123 3.92 -4.43 5.49
C TYR A 123 3.19 -5.77 5.60
N VAL A 124 2.96 -6.25 6.81
CA VAL A 124 2.34 -7.57 7.05
C VAL A 124 0.99 -7.50 7.75
N GLY A 125 0.47 -6.28 7.93
CA GLY A 125 -0.78 -6.04 8.66
C GLY A 125 -0.55 -5.70 10.13
N GLU A 126 -1.63 -5.37 10.85
CA GLU A 126 -1.63 -5.09 12.29
C GLU A 126 -0.57 -4.06 12.73
N ARG A 127 -0.38 -3.02 11.91
CA ARG A 127 0.65 -1.99 12.09
C ARG A 127 2.08 -2.55 12.26
N SER A 128 2.36 -3.71 11.62
CA SER A 128 3.65 -4.38 11.69
C SER A 128 4.25 -4.57 10.30
N PHE A 129 5.56 -4.66 10.24
CA PHE A 129 6.31 -4.93 9.02
C PHE A 129 7.46 -5.93 9.26
N VAL A 130 7.85 -6.62 8.21
CA VAL A 130 9.02 -7.53 8.19
C VAL A 130 10.12 -6.89 7.35
N HIS A 131 11.34 -6.88 7.89
CA HIS A 131 12.51 -6.33 7.22
C HIS A 131 13.81 -7.05 7.58
N SER A 132 14.85 -6.81 6.79
CA SER A 132 16.23 -7.23 7.08
C SER A 132 17.06 -5.99 7.40
N PRO A 133 17.34 -5.71 8.69
CA PRO A 133 17.80 -4.37 9.12
C PRO A 133 19.25 -4.02 8.76
N SER A 134 20.23 -4.78 9.23
CA SER A 134 21.65 -4.48 9.02
C SER A 134 22.56 -5.64 9.43
N ARG A 135 23.87 -5.47 9.16
CA ARG A 135 24.92 -6.44 9.54
C ARG A 135 24.86 -6.79 11.04
N GLY A 136 24.97 -8.06 11.33
CA GLY A 136 24.90 -8.60 12.70
C GLY A 136 23.48 -8.80 13.24
N LYS A 137 22.48 -8.37 12.49
CA LYS A 137 21.07 -8.55 12.81
C LYS A 137 20.45 -9.70 12.00
N ARG A 138 19.17 -9.95 12.26
CA ARG A 138 18.36 -10.95 11.55
C ARG A 138 17.12 -10.29 11.00
N VAL A 139 16.47 -10.93 10.03
CA VAL A 139 15.13 -10.58 9.60
C VAL A 139 14.20 -10.58 10.81
N GLU A 140 13.45 -9.53 10.98
CA GLU A 140 12.58 -9.33 12.15
C GLU A 140 11.23 -8.72 11.75
N ARG A 141 10.19 -8.98 12.56
CA ARG A 141 8.90 -8.30 12.51
C ARG A 141 8.89 -7.23 13.58
N ILE A 142 8.52 -6.02 13.21
CA ILE A 142 8.53 -4.83 14.07
C ILE A 142 7.24 -4.04 13.88
N ASP A 143 6.79 -3.37 14.93
CA ASP A 143 5.64 -2.47 14.90
C ASP A 143 6.01 -1.07 14.39
N PHE A 144 5.04 -0.35 13.82
CA PHE A 144 5.19 1.03 13.35
C PHE A 144 5.65 1.99 14.44
N ASP A 145 5.26 1.74 15.68
CA ASP A 145 5.59 2.59 16.83
C ASP A 145 7.01 2.36 17.38
N HIS A 146 7.81 1.54 16.69
CA HIS A 146 9.20 1.30 17.08
C HIS A 146 10.02 2.60 17.05
N VAL A 147 10.66 2.91 18.19
CA VAL A 147 11.34 4.20 18.45
C VAL A 147 12.37 4.59 17.39
N TYR A 148 13.04 3.64 16.76
CA TYR A 148 14.03 3.90 15.71
C TYR A 148 13.38 3.97 14.32
N TRP A 149 12.49 3.03 13.99
CA TRP A 149 11.96 2.89 12.63
C TRP A 149 10.78 3.81 12.34
N GLY A 150 9.86 4.02 13.31
CA GLY A 150 8.68 4.85 13.13
C GLY A 150 8.99 6.25 12.60
N PRO A 151 9.88 7.03 13.23
CA PRO A 151 10.23 8.38 12.75
C PRO A 151 10.95 8.43 11.39
N ARG A 152 11.42 7.28 10.87
CA ARG A 152 12.13 7.15 9.59
C ARG A 152 11.27 6.64 8.45
N LEU A 153 10.05 6.21 8.74
CA LEU A 153 9.08 5.84 7.73
C LEU A 153 8.71 7.06 6.90
N ALA A 154 8.99 7.02 5.61
CA ALA A 154 8.76 8.14 4.71
C ALA A 154 7.42 8.02 3.98
N HIS A 155 7.13 6.87 3.39
CA HIS A 155 5.91 6.59 2.63
C HIS A 155 5.78 5.10 2.34
N ALA A 156 4.66 4.72 1.72
CA ALA A 156 4.39 3.36 1.25
C ALA A 156 4.26 3.31 -0.27
N GLY A 157 4.42 2.11 -0.84
CA GLY A 157 4.23 1.86 -2.25
C GLY A 157 3.71 0.46 -2.53
N ARG A 158 2.94 0.33 -3.61
CA ARG A 158 2.25 -0.89 -4.01
C ARG A 158 2.82 -1.44 -5.31
N ILE A 159 3.06 -2.75 -5.33
CA ILE A 159 3.50 -3.51 -6.51
C ILE A 159 2.34 -4.34 -7.09
N LEU A 160 1.43 -4.81 -6.23
CA LEU A 160 0.32 -5.69 -6.58
C LEU A 160 -1.03 -4.96 -6.40
N ASP A 161 -1.68 -4.66 -7.51
CA ASP A 161 -3.03 -4.04 -7.58
C ASP A 161 -4.14 -5.08 -7.69
#